data_254b9783df7b9aecfa4fb131175e4fd1
#
_entry.id   254b9783df7b9aecfa4fb131175e4fd1
#
_cell.length_a   1.000
_cell.length_b   1.000
_cell.length_c   1.000
_cell.angle_alpha   90.00
_cell.angle_beta   90.00
_cell.angle_gamma   90.00
#
_symmetry.space_group_name_H-M   'P 1'
#
loop_
_entity.id
_entity.type
_entity.pdbx_description
1 polymer ?
#
loop_
_entity_poly.entity_id
_entity_poly.type
_entity_poly.pdbx_seq_one_letter_code
_entity_poly.pdbx_strand_id
1 'polypeptide(L)'
;MHGLMGRGSTWARQLPWLTLLGAVYTYDAPWHRGRDVADPHPISTERFVADLGDAVSALGAPTRMVGHSMGALHSWCLAAERPELVSALVVEDMAPDFRGRTTGPWEPWLRALPVEFDSAEQVFAEFGPVAGRYFLDAFDRTATGWRLHGRTARRIEIAAEWGTRDYWAQVAGPYGRRRCSSRPAMG
;
A
#
# COMPACT_ATOMS: atom_id res chain seq x y z
N MET A 1 5.08 -2.70 -1.86
CA MET A 1 3.79 -1.94 -2.06
C MET A 1 3.46 -1.16 -0.82
N HIS A 2 3.25 0.14 -0.95
CA HIS A 2 2.91 1.06 0.16
C HIS A 2 1.39 1.08 0.46
N GLY A 3 1.01 1.59 1.64
CA GLY A 3 -0.38 1.84 2.02
C GLY A 3 -0.93 3.15 1.46
N LEU A 4 -2.21 3.46 1.77
CA LEU A 4 -2.98 4.58 1.22
C LEU A 4 -2.29 5.95 1.33
N MET A 5 -1.53 6.19 2.40
CA MET A 5 -0.83 7.45 2.65
C MET A 5 0.65 7.40 2.26
N GLY A 6 1.15 6.24 1.81
CA GLY A 6 2.55 6.03 1.49
C GLY A 6 2.92 6.31 0.05
N ARG A 7 4.16 5.98 -0.27
CA ARG A 7 4.78 5.97 -1.60
C ARG A 7 5.92 4.95 -1.63
N GLY A 8 6.56 4.73 -2.77
CA GLY A 8 7.67 3.80 -2.88
C GLY A 8 8.80 4.07 -1.86
N SER A 9 9.11 5.34 -1.57
CA SER A 9 10.14 5.72 -0.59
C SER A 9 9.79 5.38 0.87
N THR A 10 8.55 5.04 1.20
CA THR A 10 8.15 4.54 2.53
C THR A 10 9.00 3.34 2.95
N TRP A 11 9.49 2.56 1.99
CA TRP A 11 10.34 1.40 2.20
C TRP A 11 11.85 1.71 2.31
N ALA A 12 12.25 2.99 2.26
CA ALA A 12 13.66 3.37 2.24
C ALA A 12 14.51 2.78 3.38
N ARG A 13 13.90 2.59 4.56
CA ARG A 13 14.59 2.00 5.73
C ARG A 13 14.78 0.50 5.64
N GLN A 14 13.94 -0.18 4.86
CA GLN A 14 14.01 -1.60 4.64
C GLN A 14 14.98 -1.97 3.51
N LEU A 15 15.26 -1.03 2.59
CA LEU A 15 16.15 -1.29 1.44
C LEU A 15 17.54 -1.82 1.83
N PRO A 16 18.24 -1.28 2.86
CA PRO A 16 19.59 -1.74 3.18
C PRO A 16 19.71 -3.23 3.46
N TRP A 17 18.69 -3.85 4.08
CA TRP A 17 18.72 -5.29 4.35
C TRP A 17 17.97 -6.09 3.28
N LEU A 18 16.94 -5.54 2.63
CA LEU A 18 16.23 -6.22 1.55
C LEU A 18 17.14 -6.43 0.34
N THR A 19 18.00 -5.47 0.01
CA THR A 19 18.94 -5.57 -1.11
C THR A 19 19.98 -6.67 -0.92
N LEU A 20 20.21 -7.15 0.30
CA LEU A 20 21.04 -8.33 0.56
C LEU A 20 20.39 -9.62 0.03
N LEU A 21 19.09 -9.62 -0.21
CA LEU A 21 18.32 -10.78 -0.69
C LEU A 21 18.12 -10.77 -2.20
N GLY A 22 18.54 -9.71 -2.89
CA GLY A 22 18.40 -9.55 -4.35
C GLY A 22 18.03 -8.14 -4.78
N ALA A 23 17.65 -7.98 -6.05
CA ALA A 23 17.16 -6.72 -6.57
C ALA A 23 15.84 -6.35 -5.90
N VAL A 24 15.72 -5.10 -5.46
CA VAL A 24 14.54 -4.57 -4.78
C VAL A 24 13.94 -3.42 -5.58
N TYR A 25 12.64 -3.51 -5.81
CA TYR A 25 11.88 -2.50 -6.51
C TYR A 25 10.83 -1.92 -5.56
N THR A 26 10.71 -0.60 -5.53
CA THR A 26 9.63 0.09 -4.85
C THR A 26 8.65 0.61 -5.90
N TYR A 27 7.37 0.57 -5.58
CA TYR A 27 6.31 0.89 -6.53
C TYR A 27 5.45 2.00 -5.98
N ASP A 28 5.21 3.03 -6.78
CA ASP A 28 4.23 4.08 -6.51
C ASP A 28 2.90 3.71 -7.18
N ALA A 29 1.86 3.52 -6.39
CA ALA A 29 0.54 3.15 -6.90
C ALA A 29 -0.10 4.30 -7.71
N PRO A 30 -1.07 4.01 -8.61
CA PRO A 30 -1.86 5.04 -9.25
C PRO A 30 -2.43 6.05 -8.25
N TRP A 31 -2.49 7.33 -8.66
CA TRP A 31 -2.91 8.50 -7.86
C TRP A 31 -2.06 8.77 -6.61
N HIS A 32 -0.87 8.17 -6.53
CA HIS A 32 0.13 8.49 -5.51
C HIS A 32 1.36 9.11 -6.17
N ARG A 33 2.00 10.04 -5.47
CA ARG A 33 3.25 10.72 -5.87
C ARG A 33 3.27 11.23 -7.33
N GLY A 34 2.19 11.93 -7.74
CA GLY A 34 2.14 12.50 -9.09
C GLY A 34 1.92 11.48 -10.21
N ARG A 35 1.68 10.22 -9.89
CA ARG A 35 1.11 9.26 -10.84
C ARG A 35 -0.39 9.53 -11.01
N ASP A 36 -0.74 10.77 -11.40
CA ASP A 36 -2.10 11.09 -11.78
C ASP A 36 -2.43 10.33 -13.07
N VAL A 37 -3.29 9.36 -12.95
CA VAL A 37 -3.82 8.64 -14.11
C VAL A 37 -4.98 9.47 -14.64
N ALA A 38 -4.79 10.07 -15.81
CA ALA A 38 -5.86 10.70 -16.55
C ALA A 38 -6.78 9.60 -17.14
N ASP A 39 -7.70 9.12 -16.31
CA ASP A 39 -8.57 8.04 -16.71
C ASP A 39 -10.00 8.32 -16.22
N PRO A 40 -10.98 8.29 -17.12
CA PRO A 40 -12.39 8.44 -16.80
C PRO A 40 -12.97 7.23 -16.04
N HIS A 41 -12.26 6.11 -15.96
CA HIS A 41 -12.76 4.90 -15.32
C HIS A 41 -12.80 5.03 -13.79
N PRO A 42 -13.80 4.44 -13.13
CA PRO A 42 -13.90 4.46 -11.67
C PRO A 42 -12.70 3.77 -11.03
N ILE A 43 -12.37 4.20 -9.82
CA ILE A 43 -11.39 3.52 -8.98
C ILE A 43 -11.93 2.13 -8.64
N SER A 44 -11.10 1.10 -8.84
CA SER A 44 -11.41 -0.26 -8.42
C SER A 44 -10.15 -1.02 -8.03
N THR A 45 -10.31 -2.02 -7.17
CA THR A 45 -9.22 -2.93 -6.78
C THR A 45 -8.63 -3.62 -8.00
N GLU A 46 -9.46 -4.06 -8.96
CA GLU A 46 -9.04 -4.72 -10.20
C GLU A 46 -8.09 -3.85 -11.01
N ARG A 47 -8.34 -2.56 -11.06
CA ARG A 47 -7.48 -1.62 -11.78
C ARG A 47 -6.11 -1.49 -11.13
N PHE A 48 -6.06 -1.37 -9.79
CA PHE A 48 -4.79 -1.38 -9.07
C PHE A 48 -4.03 -2.69 -9.25
N VAL A 49 -4.75 -3.82 -9.25
CA VAL A 49 -4.18 -5.14 -9.45
C VAL A 49 -3.63 -5.29 -10.87
N ALA A 50 -4.35 -4.81 -11.88
CA ALA A 50 -3.90 -4.82 -13.27
C ALA A 50 -2.61 -4.00 -13.45
N ASP A 51 -2.60 -2.74 -12.98
CA ASP A 51 -1.43 -1.85 -13.06
C ASP A 51 -0.21 -2.44 -12.32
N LEU A 52 -0.44 -3.03 -11.14
CA LEU A 52 0.61 -3.73 -10.40
C LEU A 52 1.10 -4.97 -11.15
N GLY A 53 0.18 -5.73 -11.74
CA GLY A 53 0.49 -6.92 -12.52
C GLY A 53 1.35 -6.61 -13.75
N ASP A 54 1.07 -5.51 -14.43
CA ASP A 54 1.89 -5.03 -15.56
C ASP A 54 3.29 -4.65 -15.10
N ALA A 55 3.39 -3.89 -13.98
CA ALA A 55 4.67 -3.51 -13.41
C ALA A 55 5.51 -4.72 -12.98
N VAL A 56 4.89 -5.72 -12.34
CA VAL A 56 5.57 -6.96 -11.91
C VAL A 56 5.95 -7.83 -13.12
N SER A 57 5.09 -7.93 -14.12
CA SER A 57 5.38 -8.68 -15.36
C SER A 57 6.60 -8.13 -16.09
N ALA A 58 6.79 -6.81 -16.08
CA ALA A 58 7.94 -6.15 -16.72
C ALA A 58 9.28 -6.52 -16.06
N LEU A 59 9.27 -7.09 -14.84
CA LEU A 59 10.49 -7.59 -14.18
C LEU A 59 10.98 -8.93 -14.73
N GLY A 60 10.16 -9.62 -15.51
CA GLY A 60 10.54 -10.85 -16.24
C GLY A 60 10.72 -12.10 -15.38
N ALA A 61 10.40 -12.05 -14.08
CA ALA A 61 10.52 -13.19 -13.16
C ALA A 61 9.50 -13.08 -12.01
N PRO A 62 9.09 -14.21 -11.40
CA PRO A 62 8.26 -14.18 -10.22
C PRO A 62 8.90 -13.41 -9.07
N THR A 63 8.15 -12.51 -8.45
CA THR A 63 8.65 -11.64 -7.38
C THR A 63 8.24 -12.11 -5.99
N ARG A 64 9.04 -11.77 -4.98
CA ARG A 64 8.63 -11.81 -3.58
C ARG A 64 8.10 -10.42 -3.24
N MET A 65 6.87 -10.35 -2.76
CA MET A 65 6.21 -9.08 -2.50
C MET A 65 6.06 -8.82 -1.00
N VAL A 66 6.20 -7.56 -0.63
CA VAL A 66 5.82 -7.05 0.69
C VAL A 66 4.80 -5.93 0.46
N GLY A 67 3.63 -6.08 1.03
CA GLY A 67 2.55 -5.12 0.93
C GLY A 67 2.08 -4.65 2.31
N HIS A 68 1.94 -3.34 2.47
CA HIS A 68 1.36 -2.72 3.66
C HIS A 68 -0.03 -2.17 3.35
N SER A 69 -1.02 -2.46 4.20
CA SER A 69 -2.38 -1.92 4.11
C SER A 69 -2.98 -2.06 2.70
N MET A 70 -3.40 -0.98 2.03
CA MET A 70 -3.84 -0.97 0.62
C MET A 70 -2.91 -1.79 -0.30
N GLY A 71 -1.59 -1.64 -0.15
CA GLY A 71 -0.62 -2.38 -0.96
C GLY A 71 -0.62 -3.88 -0.67
N ALA A 72 -0.94 -4.30 0.56
CA ALA A 72 -1.12 -5.70 0.89
C ALA A 72 -2.38 -6.27 0.21
N LEU A 73 -3.49 -5.53 0.22
CA LEU A 73 -4.73 -5.92 -0.46
C LEU A 73 -4.47 -6.17 -1.95
N HIS A 74 -3.87 -5.21 -2.65
CA HIS A 74 -3.62 -5.34 -4.09
C HIS A 74 -2.60 -6.46 -4.39
N SER A 75 -1.61 -6.66 -3.51
CA SER A 75 -0.61 -7.73 -3.68
C SER A 75 -1.21 -9.12 -3.53
N TRP A 76 -2.12 -9.34 -2.57
CA TRP A 76 -2.72 -10.67 -2.45
C TRP A 76 -3.77 -10.92 -3.54
N CYS A 77 -4.51 -9.88 -4.00
CA CYS A 77 -5.38 -10.04 -5.15
C CYS A 77 -4.58 -10.41 -6.40
N LEU A 78 -3.44 -9.75 -6.65
CA LEU A 78 -2.54 -10.13 -7.74
C LEU A 78 -2.04 -11.57 -7.58
N ALA A 79 -1.63 -11.96 -6.38
CA ALA A 79 -1.16 -13.32 -6.13
C ALA A 79 -2.25 -14.39 -6.34
N ALA A 80 -3.52 -14.04 -6.11
CA ALA A 80 -4.66 -14.93 -6.36
C ALA A 80 -5.01 -15.01 -7.85
N GLU A 81 -4.96 -13.91 -8.58
CA GLU A 81 -5.33 -13.80 -9.99
C GLU A 81 -4.20 -14.27 -10.91
N ARG A 82 -2.95 -13.96 -10.56
CA ARG A 82 -1.76 -14.25 -11.36
C ARG A 82 -0.66 -14.88 -10.50
N PRO A 83 -0.87 -16.11 -10.00
CA PRO A 83 0.04 -16.79 -9.08
C PRO A 83 1.44 -17.04 -9.67
N GLU A 84 1.58 -17.03 -11.00
CA GLU A 84 2.85 -17.15 -11.70
C GLU A 84 3.77 -15.93 -11.49
N LEU A 85 3.20 -14.77 -11.14
CA LEU A 85 3.96 -13.54 -10.93
C LEU A 85 4.48 -13.38 -9.50
N VAL A 86 3.89 -14.09 -8.53
CA VAL A 86 4.19 -13.89 -7.11
C VAL A 86 4.68 -15.19 -6.48
N SER A 87 5.95 -15.27 -6.16
CA SER A 87 6.55 -16.45 -5.54
C SER A 87 6.40 -16.51 -4.02
N ALA A 88 6.27 -15.35 -3.37
CA ALA A 88 5.97 -15.22 -1.95
C ALA A 88 5.35 -13.85 -1.65
N LEU A 89 4.54 -13.77 -0.60
CA LEU A 89 3.86 -12.54 -0.19
C LEU A 89 3.92 -12.37 1.33
N VAL A 90 4.33 -11.19 1.76
CA VAL A 90 4.17 -10.70 3.14
C VAL A 90 3.05 -9.67 3.15
N VAL A 91 2.05 -9.89 3.96
CA VAL A 91 0.90 -9.00 4.19
C VAL A 91 1.11 -8.31 5.53
N GLU A 92 1.21 -6.99 5.51
CA GLU A 92 1.35 -6.16 6.70
C GLU A 92 0.09 -5.29 6.87
N ASP A 93 -0.55 -5.39 8.04
CA ASP A 93 -1.63 -4.53 8.50
C ASP A 93 -2.81 -4.38 7.52
N MET A 94 -3.34 -5.51 7.02
CA MET A 94 -4.54 -5.53 6.17
C MET A 94 -5.43 -6.74 6.49
N ALA A 95 -6.71 -6.47 6.71
CA ALA A 95 -7.72 -7.51 6.85
C ALA A 95 -8.43 -7.78 5.52
N PRO A 96 -8.95 -9.00 5.31
CA PRO A 96 -9.68 -9.32 4.08
C PRO A 96 -11.13 -8.81 4.06
N ASP A 97 -11.62 -8.23 5.15
CA ASP A 97 -12.98 -7.72 5.24
C ASP A 97 -13.04 -6.36 5.96
N PHE A 98 -13.30 -5.32 5.19
CA PHE A 98 -13.56 -3.96 5.65
C PHE A 98 -14.95 -3.45 5.27
N ARG A 99 -15.89 -4.33 4.92
CA ARG A 99 -17.25 -3.92 4.51
C ARG A 99 -17.90 -3.03 5.56
N GLY A 100 -18.37 -1.85 5.10
CA GLY A 100 -19.01 -0.85 5.95
C GLY A 100 -18.10 -0.16 6.97
N ARG A 101 -16.78 -0.39 6.94
CA ARG A 101 -15.83 0.13 7.95
C ARG A 101 -14.79 1.08 7.40
N THR A 102 -14.88 1.49 6.15
CA THR A 102 -13.90 2.37 5.50
C THR A 102 -14.34 3.83 5.45
N THR A 103 -15.55 4.11 5.02
CA THR A 103 -16.03 5.49 4.87
C THR A 103 -16.39 6.13 6.22
N GLY A 104 -17.07 5.40 7.11
CA GLY A 104 -17.49 5.93 8.40
C GLY A 104 -16.32 6.49 9.24
N PRO A 105 -15.33 5.69 9.63
CA PRO A 105 -14.25 6.16 10.49
C PRO A 105 -13.15 6.93 9.71
N TRP A 106 -12.91 6.59 8.43
CA TRP A 106 -11.72 7.07 7.71
C TRP A 106 -11.99 8.33 6.89
N GLU A 107 -13.17 8.50 6.33
CA GLU A 107 -13.48 9.70 5.55
C GLU A 107 -13.44 10.99 6.39
N PRO A 108 -14.07 11.07 7.58
CA PRO A 108 -13.96 12.25 8.43
C PRO A 108 -12.49 12.55 8.81
N TRP A 109 -11.73 11.53 9.13
CA TRP A 109 -10.31 11.67 9.45
C TRP A 109 -9.50 12.17 8.24
N LEU A 110 -9.67 11.57 7.06
CA LEU A 110 -8.98 12.02 5.83
C LEU A 110 -9.33 13.46 5.45
N ARG A 111 -10.58 13.89 5.68
CA ARG A 111 -11.00 15.27 5.42
C ARG A 111 -10.44 16.27 6.43
N ALA A 112 -10.21 15.82 7.66
CA ALA A 112 -9.64 16.63 8.72
C ALA A 112 -8.11 16.75 8.65
N LEU A 113 -7.43 15.92 7.84
CA LEU A 113 -5.97 15.97 7.70
C LEU A 113 -5.51 17.34 7.21
N PRO A 114 -4.55 17.97 7.89
CA PRO A 114 -3.89 19.16 7.37
C PRO A 114 -3.27 18.86 6.00
N VAL A 115 -3.45 19.76 5.06
CA VAL A 115 -2.86 19.62 3.71
C VAL A 115 -1.46 20.22 3.63
N GLU A 116 -1.07 21.03 4.62
CA GLU A 116 0.24 21.69 4.71
C GLU A 116 0.75 21.71 6.14
N PHE A 117 2.08 21.63 6.28
CA PHE A 117 2.81 21.83 7.51
C PHE A 117 4.05 22.69 7.23
N ASP A 118 4.43 23.54 8.15
CA ASP A 118 5.62 24.39 8.01
C ASP A 118 6.92 23.57 8.18
N SER A 119 6.85 22.47 8.96
CA SER A 119 8.02 21.64 9.22
C SER A 119 7.68 20.16 9.43
N ALA A 120 8.68 19.30 9.36
CA ALA A 120 8.53 17.87 9.67
C ALA A 120 8.17 17.65 11.16
N GLU A 121 8.65 18.53 12.06
CA GLU A 121 8.34 18.45 13.49
C GLU A 121 6.84 18.62 13.74
N GLN A 122 6.16 19.47 12.96
CA GLN A 122 4.70 19.63 13.07
C GLN A 122 3.98 18.34 12.62
N VAL A 123 4.48 17.63 11.59
CA VAL A 123 3.96 16.32 11.20
C VAL A 123 4.12 15.32 12.35
N PHE A 124 5.28 15.31 13.03
CA PHE A 124 5.49 14.45 14.19
C PHE A 124 4.65 14.84 15.39
N ALA A 125 4.38 16.14 15.58
CA ALA A 125 3.50 16.62 16.64
C ALA A 125 2.05 16.15 16.41
N GLU A 126 1.59 16.19 15.16
CA GLU A 126 0.23 15.76 14.78
C GLU A 126 0.04 14.24 14.89
N PHE A 127 0.98 13.45 14.37
CA PHE A 127 0.82 11.99 14.22
C PHE A 127 1.62 11.17 15.25
N GLY A 128 2.41 11.82 16.08
CA GLY A 128 3.32 11.14 17.02
C GLY A 128 4.63 10.65 16.39
N PRO A 129 5.59 10.21 17.22
CA PRO A 129 6.95 9.94 16.77
C PRO A 129 7.08 8.68 15.87
N VAL A 130 6.18 7.74 15.98
CA VAL A 130 6.19 6.49 15.19
C VAL A 130 5.39 6.67 13.91
N ALA A 131 4.09 6.99 14.03
CA ALA A 131 3.21 7.16 12.88
C ALA A 131 3.60 8.38 12.04
N GLY A 132 4.10 9.45 12.63
CA GLY A 132 4.58 10.64 11.94
C GLY A 132 5.69 10.34 10.93
N ARG A 133 6.50 9.31 11.15
CA ARG A 133 7.51 8.87 10.18
C ARG A 133 6.88 8.29 8.91
N TYR A 134 5.80 7.54 9.06
CA TYR A 134 5.03 7.01 7.93
C TYR A 134 4.23 8.13 7.25
N PHE A 135 3.56 8.97 8.04
CA PHE A 135 2.76 10.06 7.48
C PHE A 135 3.59 11.15 6.83
N LEU A 136 4.84 11.38 7.25
CA LEU A 136 5.73 12.32 6.56
C LEU A 136 5.91 11.96 5.08
N ASP A 137 5.88 10.67 4.74
CA ASP A 137 5.93 10.21 3.35
C ASP A 137 4.67 10.54 2.54
N ALA A 138 3.57 10.95 3.19
CA ALA A 138 2.39 11.46 2.53
C ALA A 138 2.53 12.90 2.03
N PHE A 139 3.60 13.59 2.43
CA PHE A 139 3.82 15.00 2.10
C PHE A 139 5.08 15.16 1.24
N ASP A 140 5.00 16.08 0.29
CA ASP A 140 6.15 16.53 -0.50
C ASP A 140 6.75 17.78 0.14
N ARG A 141 8.08 17.83 0.19
CA ARG A 141 8.78 19.02 0.64
C ARG A 141 8.62 20.14 -0.39
N THR A 142 8.25 21.31 0.07
CA THR A 142 8.14 22.54 -0.71
C THR A 142 9.20 23.55 -0.28
N ALA A 143 9.24 24.71 -0.93
CA ALA A 143 10.14 25.80 -0.51
C ALA A 143 9.79 26.33 0.89
N THR A 144 8.54 26.25 1.32
CA THR A 144 8.03 26.84 2.57
C THR A 144 7.61 25.82 3.61
N GLY A 145 7.71 24.52 3.34
CA GLY A 145 7.28 23.50 4.28
C GLY A 145 6.97 22.15 3.60
N TRP A 146 5.86 21.56 3.97
CA TRP A 146 5.43 20.25 3.51
C TRP A 146 3.98 20.31 3.05
N ARG A 147 3.67 19.72 1.90
CA ARG A 147 2.33 19.67 1.32
C ARG A 147 1.91 18.23 1.04
N LEU A 148 0.68 17.89 1.42
CA LEU A 148 0.07 16.58 1.16
C LEU A 148 0.09 16.29 -0.34
N HIS A 149 0.75 15.21 -0.76
CA HIS A 149 0.75 14.80 -2.17
C HIS A 149 -0.58 14.16 -2.56
N GLY A 150 -0.97 14.32 -3.82
CA GLY A 150 -2.21 13.78 -4.35
C GLY A 150 -3.46 14.48 -3.78
N ARG A 151 -4.63 13.89 -4.01
CA ARG A 151 -5.92 14.48 -3.64
C ARG A 151 -6.60 13.68 -2.55
N THR A 152 -7.02 14.33 -1.47
CA THR A 152 -7.78 13.69 -0.37
C THR A 152 -9.04 12.98 -0.90
N ALA A 153 -9.76 13.57 -1.86
CA ALA A 153 -10.93 12.94 -2.47
C ALA A 153 -10.61 11.57 -3.08
N ARG A 154 -9.47 11.45 -3.77
CA ARG A 154 -9.04 10.16 -4.35
C ARG A 154 -8.71 9.11 -3.30
N ARG A 155 -8.12 9.50 -2.17
CA ARG A 155 -7.88 8.58 -1.05
C ARG A 155 -9.19 8.07 -0.45
N ILE A 156 -10.18 8.95 -0.33
CA ILE A 156 -11.52 8.59 0.14
C ILE A 156 -12.18 7.59 -0.82
N GLU A 157 -12.14 7.85 -2.13
CA GLU A 157 -12.67 6.95 -3.16
C GLU A 157 -11.98 5.58 -3.12
N ILE A 158 -10.64 5.55 -3.00
CA ILE A 158 -9.88 4.31 -2.87
C ILE A 158 -10.29 3.55 -1.59
N ALA A 159 -10.40 4.23 -0.45
CA ALA A 159 -10.80 3.61 0.80
C ALA A 159 -12.25 3.12 0.76
N ALA A 160 -13.16 3.86 0.12
CA ALA A 160 -14.55 3.46 -0.06
C ALA A 160 -14.66 2.18 -0.90
N GLU A 161 -13.87 2.07 -1.95
CA GLU A 161 -13.92 0.94 -2.87
C GLU A 161 -13.63 -0.39 -2.16
N TRP A 162 -12.54 -0.49 -1.41
CA TRP A 162 -12.22 -1.75 -0.72
C TRP A 162 -13.18 -2.11 0.42
N GLY A 163 -14.03 -1.18 0.84
CA GLY A 163 -15.12 -1.39 1.80
C GLY A 163 -16.43 -1.88 1.18
N THR A 164 -16.49 -2.10 -0.12
CA THR A 164 -17.70 -2.56 -0.81
C THR A 164 -17.91 -4.07 -0.73
N ARG A 165 -16.84 -4.85 -0.53
CA ARG A 165 -16.86 -6.32 -0.52
C ARG A 165 -15.80 -6.89 0.42
N ASP A 166 -15.84 -8.20 0.65
CA ASP A 166 -14.74 -8.92 1.26
C ASP A 166 -13.80 -9.55 0.20
N TYR A 167 -12.63 -9.98 0.65
CA TYR A 167 -11.58 -10.56 -0.17
C TYR A 167 -11.14 -11.94 0.35
N TRP A 168 -12.03 -12.65 1.07
CA TRP A 168 -11.72 -13.97 1.61
C TRP A 168 -11.39 -14.99 0.52
N ALA A 169 -12.05 -14.91 -0.65
CA ALA A 169 -11.76 -15.79 -1.76
C ALA A 169 -10.33 -15.64 -2.27
N GLN A 170 -9.81 -14.42 -2.34
CA GLN A 170 -8.43 -14.14 -2.74
C GLN A 170 -7.41 -14.63 -1.70
N VAL A 171 -7.71 -14.45 -0.40
CA VAL A 171 -6.85 -14.95 0.69
C VAL A 171 -6.83 -16.48 0.76
N ALA A 172 -7.97 -17.14 0.52
CA ALA A 172 -8.08 -18.59 0.52
C ALA A 172 -7.50 -19.26 -0.73
N GLY A 173 -7.08 -18.48 -1.74
CA GLY A 173 -6.46 -18.94 -2.97
C GLY A 173 -5.15 -19.72 -2.75
N PRO A 174 -4.34 -19.95 -3.81
CA PRO A 174 -3.17 -20.86 -3.77
C PRO A 174 -2.18 -20.59 -2.65
N TYR A 175 -2.12 -19.35 -2.15
CA TYR A 175 -1.24 -18.94 -1.05
C TYR A 175 -1.84 -19.15 0.34
N GLY A 176 -3.17 -19.17 0.51
CA GLY A 176 -3.85 -19.42 1.78
C GLY A 176 -3.66 -20.84 2.31
N ARG A 177 -3.23 -21.78 1.48
CA ARG A 177 -2.97 -23.18 1.87
C ARG A 177 -1.54 -23.45 2.36
N ARG A 178 -0.59 -22.53 2.15
CA ARG A 178 0.78 -22.67 2.66
C ARG A 178 0.87 -22.07 4.04
N ARG A 179 0.48 -22.84 5.08
CA ARG A 179 0.81 -22.52 6.46
C ARG A 179 2.33 -22.48 6.59
N CYS A 180 2.84 -21.40 7.18
CA CYS A 180 4.21 -21.37 7.68
C CYS A 180 4.32 -22.51 8.73
N SER A 181 4.86 -23.64 8.36
CA SER A 181 5.22 -24.69 9.31
C SER A 181 6.49 -24.21 9.99
N SER A 182 6.36 -23.48 11.09
CA SER A 182 7.41 -23.35 12.07
C SER A 182 7.64 -24.75 12.65
N ARG A 183 8.54 -25.53 12.06
CA ARG A 183 9.15 -26.66 12.79
C ARG A 183 10.01 -26.02 13.88
N PRO A 184 9.81 -26.30 15.16
CA PRO A 184 10.81 -25.98 16.16
C PRO A 184 12.08 -26.72 15.76
N ALA A 185 13.20 -26.01 15.68
CA ALA A 185 14.49 -26.63 15.64
C ALA A 185 14.62 -27.45 16.94
N MET A 186 14.57 -28.76 16.81
CA MET A 186 14.97 -29.63 17.92
C MET A 186 16.48 -29.55 18.04
N GLY A 187 16.91 -29.05 19.21
CA GLY A 187 18.30 -28.94 19.62
C GLY A 187 19.01 -30.29 19.80
#